data_a1fc6b38b325f3619060d891735d19ad
#
_entry.id   a1fc6b38b325f3619060d891735d19ad
#
_cell.length_a   1.000
_cell.length_b   1.000
_cell.length_c   1.000
_cell.angle_alpha   90.00
_cell.angle_beta   90.00
_cell.angle_gamma   90.00
#
_symmetry.space_group_name_H-M   'P 1'
#
loop_
_entity.id
_entity.type
_entity.pdbx_description
1 polymer ?
#
loop_
_entity_poly.entity_id
_entity_poly.type
_entity_poly.pdbx_seq_one_letter_code
_entity_poly.pdbx_strand_id
1 'polypeptide(L)'
;MASGILFFVVGPSGAGKDALIEGARHLADRFCFARRVITRPAGSPGENHEALDEAAFAELERTGAFLITWSAHGLRYGLRRELLDVLAEGRHVIANGSRSMIAELAARVPGMVVIEVSAPPEVLAARILARGRETPEQVSLRVRRQVQAHTADVPTVQVFNDGTLQQGIERFIAALERAILPPPASAPFLGAKLAGDALNEAQYDALFDDMLALRYAESDVNRFLLHACEHLSDAEVLALAKARTRLMPRMEWNEPIVVDKHSMGGIPGSRITLIVVPIVAAYGLAMPKTSSRAITSAAGTADAMETLARVDLTAEDVRRCVHEARACIAWNGRLNHSLIDERINAFTRPLGLASNRWSVASILSKKCSAGSTHVIVDLPCGPRAKLKTSEEARSLGDLFEYVGNGLGLTVKALVTDGTAPIGRGIGPALEVRDVGLVLDNHPDAPIDLRDKALTFAAHILAWAPDVHDVTDGRRIAAGLLASGAARAAFERIVDAQGRQASPVSPAQQVYDVMATHAGIVTSIDGWLIAEIAREAGAPADAGAGIDLLCKIGRTVAAGEPLYRVHGNDAGALERAMRTAARDSACRIE
;
A
#
# COMPACT_ATOMS: atom_id res chain seq x y z
N MET A 1 -32.38 20.67 -27.70
CA MET A 1 -31.46 20.79 -26.55
C MET A 1 -31.33 19.41 -25.95
N ALA A 2 -30.15 18.98 -25.47
CA ALA A 2 -30.01 17.70 -24.81
C ALA A 2 -30.82 17.72 -23.50
N SER A 3 -31.63 16.70 -23.24
CA SER A 3 -32.36 16.53 -21.99
C SER A 3 -31.37 16.37 -20.82
N GLY A 4 -31.70 16.89 -19.65
CA GLY A 4 -30.91 16.65 -18.43
C GLY A 4 -30.91 15.18 -18.05
N ILE A 5 -29.95 14.77 -17.25
CA ILE A 5 -29.82 13.40 -16.73
C ILE A 5 -30.39 13.33 -15.32
N LEU A 6 -31.23 12.33 -15.07
CA LEU A 6 -31.65 11.97 -13.70
C LEU A 6 -30.61 11.00 -13.09
N PHE A 7 -29.88 11.44 -12.07
CA PHE A 7 -29.01 10.62 -11.24
C PHE A 7 -29.80 10.04 -10.08
N PHE A 8 -30.14 8.76 -10.17
CA PHE A 8 -30.91 8.08 -9.13
C PHE A 8 -29.99 7.37 -8.17
N VAL A 9 -29.79 7.96 -6.98
CA VAL A 9 -28.85 7.49 -5.98
C VAL A 9 -29.48 6.41 -5.14
N VAL A 10 -28.94 5.21 -5.20
CA VAL A 10 -29.40 4.03 -4.47
C VAL A 10 -28.27 3.40 -3.65
N GLY A 11 -28.60 2.46 -2.80
CA GLY A 11 -27.60 1.73 -2.01
C GLY A 11 -28.15 1.28 -0.66
N PRO A 12 -27.44 0.39 0.05
CA PRO A 12 -27.89 -0.14 1.32
C PRO A 12 -28.02 0.94 2.40
N SER A 13 -28.75 0.61 3.46
CA SER A 13 -28.76 1.44 4.67
C SER A 13 -27.33 1.47 5.26
N GLY A 14 -26.91 2.63 5.74
CA GLY A 14 -25.54 2.79 6.24
C GLY A 14 -24.48 3.12 5.18
N ALA A 15 -24.81 3.04 3.86
CA ALA A 15 -23.87 3.39 2.80
C ALA A 15 -23.48 4.88 2.74
N GLY A 16 -24.23 5.76 3.43
CA GLY A 16 -23.89 7.19 3.52
C GLY A 16 -24.49 8.07 2.43
N LYS A 17 -25.47 7.59 1.65
CA LYS A 17 -26.10 8.33 0.53
C LYS A 17 -26.44 9.77 0.85
N ASP A 18 -27.15 10.01 1.97
CA ASP A 18 -27.60 11.35 2.33
C ASP A 18 -26.43 12.30 2.61
N ALA A 19 -25.36 11.79 3.27
CA ALA A 19 -24.16 12.58 3.56
C ALA A 19 -23.36 12.91 2.28
N LEU A 20 -23.30 11.99 1.31
CA LEU A 20 -22.65 12.23 0.02
C LEU A 20 -23.42 13.24 -0.82
N ILE A 21 -24.76 13.14 -0.88
CA ILE A 21 -25.62 14.08 -1.58
C ILE A 21 -25.52 15.47 -0.94
N GLU A 22 -25.51 15.55 0.39
CA GLU A 22 -25.36 16.82 1.11
C GLU A 22 -23.99 17.46 0.87
N GLY A 23 -22.92 16.66 0.87
CA GLY A 23 -21.56 17.13 0.55
C GLY A 23 -21.40 17.65 -0.88
N ALA A 24 -22.23 17.18 -1.81
CA ALA A 24 -22.24 17.64 -3.21
C ALA A 24 -23.12 18.90 -3.45
N ARG A 25 -23.84 19.43 -2.44
CA ARG A 25 -24.77 20.57 -2.61
C ARG A 25 -24.13 21.87 -3.08
N HIS A 26 -22.83 22.03 -2.93
CA HIS A 26 -22.11 23.17 -3.48
C HIS A 26 -22.14 23.22 -5.01
N LEU A 27 -22.58 22.13 -5.68
CA LEU A 27 -22.78 22.04 -7.13
C LEU A 27 -24.23 22.37 -7.56
N ALA A 28 -25.00 23.10 -6.74
CA ALA A 28 -26.41 23.41 -6.99
C ALA A 28 -26.61 24.34 -8.21
N ASP A 29 -25.57 24.97 -8.72
CA ASP A 29 -25.55 25.69 -10.00
C ASP A 29 -25.65 24.75 -11.21
N ARG A 30 -25.14 23.52 -11.09
CA ARG A 30 -25.09 22.50 -12.15
C ARG A 30 -26.15 21.40 -11.96
N PHE A 31 -26.52 21.11 -10.72
CA PHE A 31 -27.43 20.01 -10.37
C PHE A 31 -28.63 20.51 -9.55
N CYS A 32 -29.82 20.04 -9.89
CA CYS A 32 -31.01 20.16 -9.05
C CYS A 32 -31.03 18.99 -8.05
N PHE A 33 -31.03 19.27 -6.76
CA PHE A 33 -31.15 18.28 -5.70
C PHE A 33 -32.62 18.05 -5.33
N ALA A 34 -33.18 16.94 -5.80
CA ALA A 34 -34.58 16.59 -5.55
C ALA A 34 -34.83 16.35 -4.05
N ARG A 35 -35.89 16.98 -3.53
CA ARG A 35 -36.41 16.68 -2.19
C ARG A 35 -37.41 15.54 -2.28
N ARG A 36 -37.24 14.51 -1.44
CA ARG A 36 -38.23 13.45 -1.31
C ARG A 36 -39.44 13.98 -0.52
N VAL A 37 -40.63 13.61 -0.93
CA VAL A 37 -41.85 13.77 -0.12
C VAL A 37 -41.98 12.52 0.75
N ILE A 38 -42.11 12.66 2.07
CA ILE A 38 -42.16 11.53 3.00
C ILE A 38 -43.26 11.73 4.03
N THR A 39 -44.03 10.67 4.33
CA THR A 39 -45.02 10.65 5.41
C THR A 39 -44.38 10.57 6.79
N ARG A 40 -43.45 11.49 7.06
CA ARG A 40 -42.67 11.61 8.30
C ARG A 40 -42.79 13.05 8.81
N PRO A 41 -42.93 13.27 10.15
CA PRO A 41 -42.98 14.62 10.70
C PRO A 41 -41.79 15.48 10.30
N ALA A 42 -42.00 16.75 10.08
CA ALA A 42 -40.95 17.73 9.81
C ALA A 42 -39.97 17.80 11.02
N GLY A 43 -38.70 18.03 10.70
CA GLY A 43 -37.64 18.11 11.74
C GLY A 43 -37.11 16.76 12.26
N SER A 44 -37.59 15.63 11.74
CA SER A 44 -37.02 14.32 12.08
C SER A 44 -35.55 14.22 11.59
N PRO A 45 -34.62 13.70 12.40
CA PRO A 45 -33.22 13.60 12.00
C PRO A 45 -33.04 12.68 10.78
N GLY A 46 -32.20 13.11 9.83
CA GLY A 46 -31.85 12.32 8.65
C GLY A 46 -31.59 13.18 7.44
N GLU A 47 -32.59 13.47 6.65
CA GLU A 47 -32.46 14.21 5.40
C GLU A 47 -33.40 15.41 5.35
N ASN A 48 -33.09 16.37 4.49
CA ASN A 48 -34.00 17.46 4.15
C ASN A 48 -35.12 16.93 3.20
N HIS A 49 -36.29 16.67 3.74
CA HIS A 49 -37.45 16.15 3.02
C HIS A 49 -38.66 17.08 3.12
N GLU A 50 -39.61 16.93 2.21
CA GLU A 50 -40.94 17.54 2.29
C GLU A 50 -41.82 16.60 3.11
N ALA A 51 -42.25 17.07 4.29
CA ALA A 51 -43.10 16.30 5.20
C ALA A 51 -44.57 16.46 4.84
N LEU A 52 -45.26 15.34 4.68
CA LEU A 52 -46.73 15.31 4.49
C LEU A 52 -47.31 14.27 5.44
N ASP A 53 -48.61 14.45 5.78
CA ASP A 53 -49.40 13.38 6.38
C ASP A 53 -49.91 12.39 5.31
N GLU A 54 -50.41 11.24 5.77
CA GLU A 54 -50.93 10.18 4.86
C GLU A 54 -52.06 10.67 3.94
N ALA A 55 -52.94 11.54 4.41
CA ALA A 55 -54.08 12.05 3.63
C ALA A 55 -53.61 12.98 2.52
N ALA A 56 -52.73 13.93 2.84
CA ALA A 56 -52.15 14.84 1.85
C ALA A 56 -51.29 14.10 0.82
N PHE A 57 -50.52 13.09 1.26
CA PHE A 57 -49.75 12.25 0.35
C PHE A 57 -50.66 11.49 -0.63
N ALA A 58 -51.73 10.85 -0.13
CA ALA A 58 -52.67 10.10 -0.94
C ALA A 58 -53.39 11.00 -1.96
N GLU A 59 -53.73 12.24 -1.60
CA GLU A 59 -54.36 13.21 -2.52
C GLU A 59 -53.39 13.60 -3.65
N LEU A 60 -52.12 13.87 -3.33
CA LEU A 60 -51.11 14.18 -4.34
C LEU A 60 -50.85 12.99 -5.29
N GLU A 61 -50.90 11.79 -4.77
CA GLU A 61 -50.76 10.58 -5.59
C GLU A 61 -51.96 10.41 -6.53
N ARG A 62 -53.18 10.60 -6.03
CA ARG A 62 -54.40 10.53 -6.81
C ARG A 62 -54.46 11.58 -7.93
N THR A 63 -53.92 12.77 -7.70
CA THR A 63 -53.84 13.85 -8.68
C THR A 63 -52.65 13.72 -9.65
N GLY A 64 -51.83 12.68 -9.52
CA GLY A 64 -50.69 12.44 -10.41
C GLY A 64 -49.51 13.41 -10.20
N ALA A 65 -49.41 14.03 -9.03
CA ALA A 65 -48.36 14.99 -8.69
C ALA A 65 -46.98 14.34 -8.48
N PHE A 66 -46.91 13.00 -8.41
CA PHE A 66 -45.68 12.26 -8.27
C PHE A 66 -45.17 11.69 -9.59
N LEU A 67 -43.86 11.75 -9.80
CA LEU A 67 -43.15 11.01 -10.82
C LEU A 67 -43.14 9.51 -10.47
N ILE A 68 -42.84 9.19 -9.18
CA ILE A 68 -42.82 7.83 -8.64
C ILE A 68 -43.10 7.88 -7.14
N THR A 69 -43.74 6.82 -6.62
CA THR A 69 -43.95 6.60 -5.18
C THR A 69 -43.54 5.19 -4.77
N TRP A 70 -43.13 5.02 -3.51
CA TRP A 70 -42.83 3.70 -2.92
C TRP A 70 -43.06 3.70 -1.41
N SER A 71 -43.20 2.52 -0.84
CA SER A 71 -43.29 2.33 0.61
C SER A 71 -42.06 1.62 1.14
N ALA A 72 -41.49 2.11 2.24
CA ALA A 72 -40.40 1.50 2.96
C ALA A 72 -40.43 1.87 4.44
N HIS A 73 -40.10 0.93 5.32
CA HIS A 73 -40.04 1.15 6.77
C HIS A 73 -41.29 1.76 7.40
N GLY A 74 -42.48 1.40 6.89
CA GLY A 74 -43.75 1.92 7.39
C GLY A 74 -44.05 3.37 6.99
N LEU A 75 -43.29 3.94 6.06
CA LEU A 75 -43.48 5.29 5.51
C LEU A 75 -43.67 5.22 3.99
N ARG A 76 -44.37 6.23 3.46
CA ARG A 76 -44.47 6.45 2.02
C ARG A 76 -43.50 7.52 1.57
N TYR A 77 -42.96 7.34 0.38
CA TYR A 77 -41.97 8.20 -0.25
C TYR A 77 -42.46 8.56 -1.67
N GLY A 78 -42.15 9.76 -2.10
CA GLY A 78 -42.45 10.20 -3.48
C GLY A 78 -41.41 11.17 -4.01
N LEU A 79 -41.22 11.16 -5.33
CA LEU A 79 -40.54 12.20 -6.08
C LEU A 79 -41.56 13.01 -6.87
N ARG A 80 -41.46 14.33 -6.83
CA ARG A 80 -42.38 15.24 -7.53
C ARG A 80 -42.27 15.10 -9.04
N ARG A 81 -43.41 15.21 -9.76
CA ARG A 81 -43.45 15.11 -11.22
C ARG A 81 -42.77 16.28 -11.92
N GLU A 82 -42.77 17.46 -11.31
CA GLU A 82 -42.08 18.69 -11.78
C GLU A 82 -40.57 18.49 -12.03
N LEU A 83 -39.96 17.43 -11.52
CA LEU A 83 -38.57 17.07 -11.87
C LEU A 83 -38.40 16.77 -13.37
N LEU A 84 -39.49 16.37 -14.06
CA LEU A 84 -39.47 16.17 -15.52
C LEU A 84 -39.28 17.50 -16.27
N ASP A 85 -39.86 18.60 -15.77
CA ASP A 85 -39.70 19.92 -16.36
C ASP A 85 -38.26 20.40 -16.22
N VAL A 86 -37.66 20.19 -15.04
CA VAL A 86 -36.25 20.50 -14.80
C VAL A 86 -35.32 19.72 -15.77
N LEU A 87 -35.62 18.43 -16.00
CA LEU A 87 -34.88 17.61 -16.97
C LEU A 87 -35.09 18.09 -18.41
N ALA A 88 -36.31 18.50 -18.76
CA ALA A 88 -36.62 19.03 -20.08
C ALA A 88 -35.92 20.36 -20.38
N GLU A 89 -35.63 21.16 -19.34
CA GLU A 89 -34.82 22.37 -19.42
C GLU A 89 -33.32 22.07 -19.63
N GLY A 90 -32.91 20.80 -19.65
CA GLY A 90 -31.49 20.38 -19.79
C GLY A 90 -30.70 20.39 -18.48
N ARG A 91 -31.34 20.62 -17.34
CA ARG A 91 -30.72 20.61 -16.02
C ARG A 91 -30.65 19.18 -15.47
N HIS A 92 -29.54 18.80 -14.88
CA HIS A 92 -29.36 17.48 -14.26
C HIS A 92 -30.01 17.43 -12.88
N VAL A 93 -30.62 16.29 -12.53
CA VAL A 93 -31.30 16.08 -11.25
C VAL A 93 -30.64 14.97 -10.47
N ILE A 94 -30.35 15.16 -9.17
CA ILE A 94 -29.90 14.15 -8.22
C ILE A 94 -31.07 13.81 -7.29
N ALA A 95 -31.48 12.54 -7.27
CA ALA A 95 -32.56 12.05 -6.43
C ALA A 95 -32.17 10.80 -5.64
N ASN A 96 -32.36 10.81 -4.31
CA ASN A 96 -32.22 9.63 -3.47
C ASN A 96 -33.43 8.70 -3.55
N GLY A 97 -33.24 7.38 -3.68
CA GLY A 97 -34.34 6.45 -3.77
C GLY A 97 -34.05 5.01 -3.39
N SER A 98 -34.99 4.13 -3.77
CA SER A 98 -34.89 2.69 -3.49
C SER A 98 -34.52 1.92 -4.76
N ARG A 99 -33.67 0.90 -4.59
CA ARG A 99 -33.33 -0.04 -5.70
C ARG A 99 -34.57 -0.66 -6.36
N SER A 100 -35.65 -0.91 -5.59
CA SER A 100 -36.87 -1.50 -6.12
C SER A 100 -37.59 -0.61 -7.16
N MET A 101 -37.26 0.68 -7.21
CA MET A 101 -37.88 1.64 -8.11
C MET A 101 -37.10 1.86 -9.41
N ILE A 102 -35.91 1.25 -9.57
CA ILE A 102 -35.05 1.51 -10.72
C ILE A 102 -35.73 1.17 -12.04
N ALA A 103 -36.32 -0.01 -12.15
CA ALA A 103 -36.97 -0.46 -13.41
C ALA A 103 -38.15 0.43 -13.80
N GLU A 104 -39.03 0.79 -12.84
CA GLU A 104 -40.18 1.62 -13.07
C GLU A 104 -39.78 3.05 -13.44
N LEU A 105 -38.77 3.61 -12.71
CA LEU A 105 -38.33 4.99 -12.98
C LEU A 105 -37.59 5.09 -14.32
N ALA A 106 -36.77 4.06 -14.68
CA ALA A 106 -36.12 4.00 -15.99
C ALA A 106 -37.09 3.99 -17.17
N ALA A 107 -38.23 3.31 -17.03
CA ALA A 107 -39.28 3.33 -18.04
C ALA A 107 -39.93 4.71 -18.21
N ARG A 108 -39.95 5.54 -17.16
CA ARG A 108 -40.53 6.90 -17.17
C ARG A 108 -39.51 7.98 -17.55
N VAL A 109 -38.23 7.77 -17.28
CA VAL A 109 -37.16 8.74 -17.54
C VAL A 109 -36.05 8.05 -18.34
N PRO A 110 -36.16 7.99 -19.66
CA PRO A 110 -35.13 7.47 -20.54
C PRO A 110 -33.79 8.22 -20.33
N GLY A 111 -32.67 7.50 -20.27
CA GLY A 111 -31.35 8.10 -20.05
C GLY A 111 -31.03 8.38 -18.57
N MET A 112 -31.84 7.86 -17.63
CA MET A 112 -31.50 7.86 -16.22
C MET A 112 -30.18 7.10 -15.97
N VAL A 113 -29.37 7.63 -15.05
CA VAL A 113 -28.14 6.97 -14.56
C VAL A 113 -28.33 6.61 -13.10
N VAL A 114 -28.06 5.36 -12.75
CA VAL A 114 -28.08 4.90 -11.37
C VAL A 114 -26.70 5.14 -10.74
N ILE A 115 -26.67 5.83 -9.59
CA ILE A 115 -25.48 5.92 -8.76
C ILE A 115 -25.66 4.96 -7.58
N GLU A 116 -24.97 3.83 -7.62
CA GLU A 116 -25.05 2.83 -6.57
C GLU A 116 -23.95 3.02 -5.54
N VAL A 117 -24.32 3.58 -4.39
CA VAL A 117 -23.41 3.79 -3.25
C VAL A 117 -23.30 2.50 -2.44
N SER A 118 -22.09 2.00 -2.23
CA SER A 118 -21.81 0.79 -1.45
C SER A 118 -20.67 1.01 -0.45
N ALA A 119 -20.54 0.09 0.49
CA ALA A 119 -19.39 -0.01 1.40
C ALA A 119 -19.23 -1.48 1.84
N PRO A 120 -18.04 -1.91 2.33
CA PRO A 120 -17.84 -3.24 2.87
C PRO A 120 -18.85 -3.58 3.98
N PRO A 121 -19.27 -4.86 4.10
CA PRO A 121 -20.28 -5.27 5.08
C PRO A 121 -19.97 -4.85 6.52
N GLU A 122 -18.70 -4.91 6.91
CA GLU A 122 -18.21 -4.49 8.24
C GLU A 122 -18.36 -2.99 8.47
N VAL A 123 -18.11 -2.18 7.44
CA VAL A 123 -18.29 -0.70 7.48
C VAL A 123 -19.77 -0.36 7.57
N LEU A 124 -20.62 -1.05 6.79
CA LEU A 124 -22.08 -0.88 6.86
C LEU A 124 -22.60 -1.23 8.26
N ALA A 125 -22.18 -2.38 8.80
CA ALA A 125 -22.57 -2.83 10.13
C ALA A 125 -22.16 -1.83 11.22
N ALA A 126 -20.91 -1.35 11.21
CA ALA A 126 -20.42 -0.36 12.15
C ALA A 126 -21.21 0.95 12.08
N ARG A 127 -21.50 1.46 10.88
CA ARG A 127 -22.27 2.70 10.68
C ARG A 127 -23.75 2.57 11.08
N ILE A 128 -24.37 1.39 10.90
CA ILE A 128 -25.75 1.14 11.34
C ILE A 128 -25.82 1.07 12.86
N LEU A 129 -24.86 0.36 13.51
CA LEU A 129 -24.77 0.25 14.97
C LEU A 129 -24.55 1.63 15.61
N ALA A 130 -23.69 2.46 15.03
CA ALA A 130 -23.41 3.82 15.54
C ALA A 130 -24.66 4.74 15.54
N ARG A 131 -25.70 4.41 14.77
CA ARG A 131 -27.00 5.13 14.79
C ARG A 131 -27.90 4.74 15.97
N GLY A 132 -27.58 3.67 16.71
CA GLY A 132 -28.24 3.27 17.96
C GLY A 132 -29.71 2.83 17.85
N ARG A 133 -30.15 2.41 16.65
CA ARG A 133 -31.59 2.09 16.39
C ARG A 133 -31.86 0.59 16.23
N GLU A 134 -30.84 -0.25 16.14
CA GLU A 134 -30.96 -1.69 15.82
C GLU A 134 -29.98 -2.53 16.65
N THR A 135 -30.36 -3.77 16.96
CA THR A 135 -29.47 -4.72 17.65
C THR A 135 -28.44 -5.32 16.69
N PRO A 136 -27.31 -5.87 17.19
CA PRO A 136 -26.28 -6.52 16.35
C PRO A 136 -26.83 -7.64 15.46
N GLU A 137 -27.80 -8.42 15.95
CA GLU A 137 -28.44 -9.51 15.20
C GLU A 137 -29.29 -8.97 14.04
N GLN A 138 -30.07 -7.91 14.30
CA GLN A 138 -30.87 -7.23 13.29
C GLN A 138 -29.99 -6.63 12.19
N VAL A 139 -28.87 -6.01 12.58
CA VAL A 139 -27.87 -5.44 11.64
C VAL A 139 -27.26 -6.54 10.75
N SER A 140 -26.88 -7.69 11.33
CA SER A 140 -26.30 -8.82 10.58
C SER A 140 -27.27 -9.39 9.53
N LEU A 141 -28.54 -9.59 9.91
CA LEU A 141 -29.59 -10.03 8.98
C LEU A 141 -29.86 -9.01 7.86
N ARG A 142 -29.81 -7.72 8.19
CA ARG A 142 -30.06 -6.64 7.25
C ARG A 142 -28.94 -6.49 6.23
N VAL A 143 -27.68 -6.58 6.66
CA VAL A 143 -26.51 -6.53 5.76
C VAL A 143 -26.53 -7.73 4.79
N ARG A 144 -26.87 -8.94 5.25
CA ARG A 144 -27.00 -10.13 4.39
C ARG A 144 -28.09 -10.03 3.32
N ARG A 145 -29.23 -9.40 3.62
CA ARG A 145 -30.36 -9.23 2.67
C ARG A 145 -30.11 -8.17 1.59
N GLN A 146 -29.13 -7.28 1.78
CA GLN A 146 -28.90 -6.12 0.91
C GLN A 146 -27.91 -6.35 -0.23
N VAL A 147 -27.36 -7.56 -0.40
CA VAL A 147 -26.34 -7.90 -1.42
C VAL A 147 -26.92 -8.16 -2.82
N GLN A 148 -28.25 -8.13 -3.01
CA GLN A 148 -28.83 -8.34 -4.34
C GLN A 148 -28.64 -7.12 -5.24
N ALA A 149 -27.88 -7.30 -6.34
CA ALA A 149 -27.80 -6.33 -7.42
C ALA A 149 -29.16 -6.17 -8.11
N HIS A 150 -29.46 -4.98 -8.64
CA HIS A 150 -30.63 -4.81 -9.49
C HIS A 150 -30.37 -5.46 -10.87
N THR A 151 -31.41 -6.01 -11.48
CA THR A 151 -31.35 -6.71 -12.77
C THR A 151 -31.77 -5.83 -13.96
N ALA A 152 -32.10 -4.55 -13.74
CA ALA A 152 -32.49 -3.65 -14.81
C ALA A 152 -31.28 -3.24 -15.66
N ASP A 153 -31.44 -3.26 -16.98
CA ASP A 153 -30.44 -2.77 -17.94
C ASP A 153 -30.46 -1.23 -17.98
N VAL A 154 -29.85 -0.62 -16.95
CA VAL A 154 -29.76 0.84 -16.79
C VAL A 154 -28.31 1.20 -16.52
N PRO A 155 -27.77 2.26 -17.17
CA PRO A 155 -26.43 2.73 -16.89
C PRO A 155 -26.22 2.94 -15.38
N THR A 156 -25.26 2.20 -14.80
CA THR A 156 -25.03 2.19 -13.36
C THR A 156 -23.57 2.52 -13.07
N VAL A 157 -23.36 3.49 -12.19
CA VAL A 157 -22.03 3.88 -11.69
C VAL A 157 -21.93 3.52 -10.22
N GLN A 158 -20.92 2.71 -9.89
CA GLN A 158 -20.62 2.32 -8.51
C GLN A 158 -19.82 3.40 -7.80
N VAL A 159 -20.17 3.67 -6.53
CA VAL A 159 -19.42 4.57 -5.64
C VAL A 159 -19.14 3.84 -4.34
N PHE A 160 -17.89 3.51 -4.10
CA PHE A 160 -17.44 2.89 -2.85
C PHE A 160 -17.18 3.96 -1.79
N ASN A 161 -17.94 3.90 -0.68
CA ASN A 161 -17.82 4.81 0.47
C ASN A 161 -17.23 4.06 1.67
N ASP A 162 -15.99 3.63 1.55
CA ASP A 162 -15.23 2.82 2.52
C ASP A 162 -14.15 3.63 3.28
N GLY A 163 -13.86 4.84 2.84
CA GLY A 163 -12.88 5.76 3.43
C GLY A 163 -13.50 6.85 4.31
N THR A 164 -12.82 8.00 4.35
CA THR A 164 -13.32 9.21 5.02
C THR A 164 -14.54 9.78 4.30
N LEU A 165 -15.35 10.60 5.00
CA LEU A 165 -16.50 11.28 4.38
C LEU A 165 -16.06 12.14 3.19
N GLN A 166 -14.95 12.85 3.29
CA GLN A 166 -14.41 13.69 2.23
C GLN A 166 -14.07 12.87 0.97
N GLN A 167 -13.39 11.75 1.13
CA GLN A 167 -13.08 10.84 0.02
C GLN A 167 -14.36 10.28 -0.63
N GLY A 168 -15.36 9.94 0.17
CA GLY A 168 -16.67 9.51 -0.33
C GLY A 168 -17.36 10.58 -1.16
N ILE A 169 -17.35 11.84 -0.72
CA ILE A 169 -17.91 12.99 -1.44
C ILE A 169 -17.18 13.21 -2.77
N GLU A 170 -15.86 13.18 -2.78
CA GLU A 170 -15.03 13.32 -3.99
C GLU A 170 -15.34 12.24 -5.03
N ARG A 171 -15.43 10.98 -4.60
CA ARG A 171 -15.80 9.85 -5.48
C ARG A 171 -17.22 10.00 -6.02
N PHE A 172 -18.15 10.47 -5.19
CA PHE A 172 -19.53 10.69 -5.60
C PHE A 172 -19.65 11.80 -6.65
N ILE A 173 -19.00 12.95 -6.43
CA ILE A 173 -18.95 14.06 -7.38
C ILE A 173 -18.32 13.60 -8.70
N ALA A 174 -17.19 12.91 -8.63
CA ALA A 174 -16.52 12.38 -9.81
C ALA A 174 -17.40 11.38 -10.60
N ALA A 175 -18.24 10.59 -9.92
CA ALA A 175 -19.20 9.70 -10.56
C ALA A 175 -20.27 10.47 -11.34
N LEU A 176 -20.79 11.56 -10.78
CA LEU A 176 -21.72 12.47 -11.46
C LEU A 176 -21.05 13.12 -12.68
N GLU A 177 -19.85 13.64 -12.51
CA GLU A 177 -19.10 14.34 -13.57
C GLU A 177 -18.73 13.41 -14.73
N ARG A 178 -18.30 12.18 -14.45
CA ARG A 178 -18.04 11.20 -15.51
C ARG A 178 -19.23 10.91 -16.40
N ALA A 179 -20.44 10.95 -15.85
CA ALA A 179 -21.66 10.69 -16.62
C ALA A 179 -22.09 11.85 -17.54
N ILE A 180 -21.65 13.09 -17.25
CA ILE A 180 -22.03 14.29 -18.02
C ILE A 180 -20.90 14.85 -18.88
N LEU A 181 -19.66 14.58 -18.54
CA LEU A 181 -18.50 15.05 -19.29
C LEU A 181 -18.17 14.08 -20.44
N PRO A 182 -17.57 14.57 -21.53
CA PRO A 182 -17.06 13.69 -22.56
C PRO A 182 -16.01 12.75 -22.00
N PRO A 183 -15.70 11.61 -22.66
CA PRO A 183 -14.61 10.73 -22.26
C PRO A 183 -13.31 11.49 -22.00
N PRO A 184 -12.47 11.05 -21.06
CA PRO A 184 -11.18 11.71 -20.82
C PRO A 184 -10.33 11.75 -22.09
N ALA A 185 -9.53 12.78 -22.25
CA ALA A 185 -8.68 12.95 -23.44
C ALA A 185 -7.68 11.79 -23.59
N SER A 186 -7.29 11.16 -22.47
CA SER A 186 -6.42 9.99 -22.44
C SER A 186 -7.13 8.64 -22.72
N ALA A 187 -8.46 8.62 -22.93
CA ALA A 187 -9.20 7.37 -23.20
C ALA A 187 -8.65 6.54 -24.38
N PRO A 188 -8.20 7.13 -25.49
CA PRO A 188 -7.54 6.38 -26.56
C PRO A 188 -6.27 5.67 -26.11
N PHE A 189 -5.48 6.26 -25.20
CA PHE A 189 -4.26 5.66 -24.66
C PHE A 189 -4.56 4.48 -23.73
N LEU A 190 -5.62 4.59 -22.91
CA LEU A 190 -6.13 3.45 -22.16
C LEU A 190 -6.53 2.30 -23.09
N GLY A 191 -7.29 2.59 -24.15
CA GLY A 191 -7.68 1.61 -25.15
C GLY A 191 -6.49 0.95 -25.83
N ALA A 192 -5.50 1.73 -26.26
CA ALA A 192 -4.26 1.24 -26.87
C ALA A 192 -3.50 0.32 -25.92
N LYS A 193 -3.33 0.72 -24.64
CA LYS A 193 -2.66 -0.14 -23.65
C LYS A 193 -3.39 -1.45 -23.42
N LEU A 194 -4.71 -1.43 -23.31
CA LEU A 194 -5.52 -2.64 -23.15
C LEU A 194 -5.53 -3.54 -24.41
N ALA A 195 -5.20 -2.98 -25.59
CA ALA A 195 -4.99 -3.74 -26.82
C ALA A 195 -3.56 -4.32 -26.94
N GLY A 196 -2.66 -3.98 -26.02
CA GLY A 196 -1.28 -4.46 -26.00
C GLY A 196 -0.25 -3.49 -26.59
N ASP A 197 -0.66 -2.29 -26.97
CA ASP A 197 0.26 -1.28 -27.49
C ASP A 197 1.14 -0.69 -26.36
N ALA A 198 2.36 -0.32 -26.74
CA ALA A 198 3.28 0.38 -25.85
C ALA A 198 2.94 1.86 -25.76
N LEU A 199 3.00 2.43 -24.55
CA LEU A 199 2.77 3.85 -24.29
C LEU A 199 4.07 4.60 -24.02
N ASN A 200 4.14 5.84 -24.52
CA ASN A 200 5.22 6.77 -24.21
C ASN A 200 4.95 7.58 -22.93
N GLU A 201 5.92 8.40 -22.52
CA GLU A 201 5.87 9.21 -21.32
C GLU A 201 4.66 10.17 -21.29
N ALA A 202 4.43 10.93 -22.37
CA ALA A 202 3.32 11.88 -22.45
C ALA A 202 1.94 11.21 -22.35
N GLN A 203 1.82 9.97 -22.88
CA GLN A 203 0.59 9.18 -22.78
C GLN A 203 0.35 8.66 -21.36
N TYR A 204 1.41 8.24 -20.64
CA TYR A 204 1.31 7.89 -19.23
C TYR A 204 0.98 9.12 -18.37
N ASP A 205 1.56 10.30 -18.66
CA ASP A 205 1.25 11.56 -17.97
C ASP A 205 -0.24 11.87 -18.09
N ALA A 206 -0.78 11.87 -19.32
CA ALA A 206 -2.19 12.15 -19.54
C ALA A 206 -3.12 11.14 -18.85
N LEU A 207 -2.76 9.84 -18.87
CA LEU A 207 -3.51 8.80 -18.15
C LEU A 207 -3.52 9.02 -16.65
N PHE A 208 -2.38 9.33 -16.06
CA PHE A 208 -2.27 9.55 -14.63
C PHE A 208 -2.97 10.84 -14.18
N ASP A 209 -2.89 11.91 -14.95
CA ASP A 209 -3.61 13.14 -14.67
C ASP A 209 -5.13 12.90 -14.66
N ASP A 210 -5.67 12.20 -15.67
CA ASP A 210 -7.09 11.84 -15.73
C ASP A 210 -7.49 10.83 -14.64
N MET A 211 -6.62 9.89 -14.25
CA MET A 211 -6.86 8.97 -13.13
C MET A 211 -6.89 9.70 -11.78
N LEU A 212 -5.98 10.65 -11.56
CA LEU A 212 -5.94 11.48 -10.36
C LEU A 212 -7.15 12.41 -10.27
N ALA A 213 -7.59 12.95 -11.41
CA ALA A 213 -8.81 13.74 -11.52
C ALA A 213 -10.10 12.90 -11.42
N LEU A 214 -10.01 11.58 -11.13
CA LEU A 214 -11.15 10.65 -11.03
C LEU A 214 -12.00 10.56 -12.32
N ARG A 215 -11.41 10.83 -13.49
CA ARG A 215 -12.09 10.78 -14.79
C ARG A 215 -12.38 9.33 -15.22
N TYR A 216 -11.71 8.34 -14.67
CA TYR A 216 -11.92 6.91 -14.91
C TYR A 216 -12.70 6.24 -13.78
N ALA A 217 -13.51 5.24 -14.12
CA ALA A 217 -14.10 4.36 -13.13
C ALA A 217 -13.01 3.45 -12.51
N GLU A 218 -13.23 2.97 -11.28
CA GLU A 218 -12.29 2.05 -10.62
C GLU A 218 -12.05 0.77 -11.43
N SER A 219 -13.08 0.28 -12.11
CA SER A 219 -12.97 -0.88 -13.02
C SER A 219 -11.99 -0.65 -14.17
N ASP A 220 -11.94 0.57 -14.72
CA ASP A 220 -11.03 0.89 -15.82
C ASP A 220 -9.59 1.02 -15.31
N VAL A 221 -9.41 1.63 -14.14
CA VAL A 221 -8.10 1.70 -13.47
C VAL A 221 -7.59 0.29 -13.15
N ASN A 222 -8.45 -0.59 -12.63
CA ASN A 222 -8.09 -1.98 -12.34
C ASN A 222 -7.68 -2.74 -13.59
N ARG A 223 -8.44 -2.62 -14.69
CA ARG A 223 -8.10 -3.26 -15.98
C ARG A 223 -6.75 -2.76 -16.50
N PHE A 224 -6.51 -1.45 -16.44
CA PHE A 224 -5.22 -0.87 -16.81
C PHE A 224 -4.07 -1.44 -15.98
N LEU A 225 -4.21 -1.49 -14.65
CA LEU A 225 -3.18 -1.97 -13.75
C LEU A 225 -2.87 -3.46 -13.95
N LEU A 226 -3.90 -4.30 -14.11
CA LEU A 226 -3.75 -5.72 -14.43
C LEU A 226 -2.93 -5.89 -15.70
N HIS A 227 -3.35 -5.23 -16.79
CA HIS A 227 -2.67 -5.34 -18.07
C HIS A 227 -1.25 -4.75 -18.04
N ALA A 228 -1.06 -3.58 -17.43
CA ALA A 228 0.25 -2.95 -17.32
C ALA A 228 1.23 -3.77 -16.45
N CYS A 229 0.77 -4.47 -15.41
CA CYS A 229 1.64 -5.34 -14.63
C CYS A 229 2.19 -6.54 -15.43
N GLU A 230 1.44 -7.02 -16.42
CA GLU A 230 1.81 -8.18 -17.23
C GLU A 230 2.62 -7.82 -18.47
N HIS A 231 2.36 -6.64 -19.06
CA HIS A 231 2.84 -6.27 -20.40
C HIS A 231 3.50 -4.89 -20.43
N LEU A 232 4.75 -4.81 -19.94
CA LEU A 232 5.59 -3.61 -20.02
C LEU A 232 6.87 -3.92 -20.81
N SER A 233 7.18 -3.16 -21.85
CA SER A 233 8.51 -3.13 -22.46
C SER A 233 9.49 -2.33 -21.61
N ASP A 234 10.81 -2.43 -21.84
CA ASP A 234 11.82 -1.65 -21.11
C ASP A 234 11.61 -0.14 -21.27
N ALA A 235 11.30 0.29 -22.50
CA ALA A 235 10.98 1.68 -22.80
C ALA A 235 9.74 2.16 -22.06
N GLU A 236 8.72 1.31 -21.89
CA GLU A 236 7.53 1.66 -21.13
C GLU A 236 7.81 1.73 -19.63
N VAL A 237 8.68 0.86 -19.09
CA VAL A 237 9.08 0.96 -17.67
C VAL A 237 9.75 2.29 -17.41
N LEU A 238 10.59 2.78 -18.32
CA LEU A 238 11.20 4.10 -18.24
C LEU A 238 10.15 5.22 -18.35
N ALA A 239 9.26 5.17 -19.32
CA ALA A 239 8.17 6.15 -19.50
C ALA A 239 7.29 6.24 -18.26
N LEU A 240 6.89 5.08 -17.74
CA LEU A 240 6.13 4.94 -16.50
C LEU A 240 6.87 5.54 -15.29
N ALA A 241 8.18 5.26 -15.15
CA ALA A 241 8.99 5.79 -14.06
C ALA A 241 9.10 7.32 -14.11
N LYS A 242 9.25 7.91 -15.30
CA LYS A 242 9.27 9.36 -15.51
C LYS A 242 7.93 10.01 -15.15
N ALA A 243 6.81 9.47 -15.68
CA ALA A 243 5.47 9.96 -15.37
C ALA A 243 5.17 9.92 -13.86
N ARG A 244 5.58 8.83 -13.17
CA ARG A 244 5.46 8.73 -11.71
C ARG A 244 6.32 9.75 -10.98
N THR A 245 7.55 9.97 -11.43
CA THR A 245 8.49 10.95 -10.83
C THR A 245 7.94 12.37 -10.91
N ARG A 246 7.31 12.74 -12.04
CA ARG A 246 6.66 14.05 -12.22
C ARG A 246 5.59 14.33 -11.15
N LEU A 247 4.87 13.31 -10.73
CA LEU A 247 3.77 13.41 -9.76
C LEU A 247 4.23 13.38 -8.28
N MET A 248 5.53 13.27 -8.05
CA MET A 248 6.08 13.17 -6.69
C MET A 248 6.85 14.44 -6.31
N PRO A 249 6.70 14.94 -5.07
CA PRO A 249 7.55 16.01 -4.58
C PRO A 249 9.00 15.54 -4.57
N ARG A 250 9.94 16.37 -5.00
CA ARG A 250 11.38 16.08 -5.00
C ARG A 250 12.07 16.76 -3.84
N MET A 251 12.88 16.01 -3.11
CA MET A 251 13.83 16.58 -2.15
C MET A 251 15.09 17.02 -2.90
N GLU A 252 15.61 18.19 -2.54
CA GLU A 252 16.85 18.73 -3.08
C GLU A 252 17.91 18.76 -1.99
N TRP A 253 19.15 18.41 -2.38
CA TRP A 253 20.30 18.34 -1.51
C TRP A 253 21.42 19.19 -2.11
N ASN A 254 22.14 19.93 -1.28
CA ASN A 254 23.33 20.65 -1.72
C ASN A 254 24.57 19.72 -1.65
N GLU A 255 24.46 18.57 -2.32
CA GLU A 255 25.43 17.50 -2.30
C GLU A 255 25.60 16.92 -3.70
N PRO A 256 26.84 16.71 -4.19
CA PRO A 256 27.08 16.14 -5.51
C PRO A 256 26.71 14.64 -5.57
N ILE A 257 26.86 13.94 -4.45
CA ILE A 257 26.58 12.50 -4.32
C ILE A 257 25.64 12.27 -3.15
N VAL A 258 24.42 11.85 -3.48
CA VAL A 258 23.40 11.40 -2.52
C VAL A 258 23.07 9.96 -2.85
N VAL A 259 23.35 9.07 -1.91
CA VAL A 259 23.25 7.63 -2.17
C VAL A 259 22.01 7.01 -1.54
N ASP A 260 21.53 5.94 -2.15
CA ASP A 260 20.44 5.12 -1.59
C ASP A 260 20.71 3.63 -1.88
N LYS A 261 20.05 2.79 -1.12
CA LYS A 261 20.11 1.34 -1.27
C LYS A 261 18.69 0.76 -1.29
N HIS A 262 18.43 -0.12 -2.25
CA HIS A 262 17.18 -0.88 -2.27
C HIS A 262 17.48 -2.39 -2.28
N SER A 263 16.53 -3.20 -1.83
CA SER A 263 16.54 -4.65 -2.01
C SER A 263 15.17 -5.09 -2.51
N MET A 264 15.15 -6.00 -3.47
CA MET A 264 13.89 -6.65 -3.90
C MET A 264 13.28 -7.49 -2.78
N GLY A 265 14.05 -7.76 -1.71
CA GLY A 265 13.60 -8.44 -0.51
C GLY A 265 13.36 -9.94 -0.72
N GLY A 266 12.60 -10.55 0.20
CA GLY A 266 12.27 -11.97 0.16
C GLY A 266 13.22 -12.86 0.97
N ILE A 267 14.28 -12.31 1.55
CA ILE A 267 15.23 -13.04 2.40
C ILE A 267 15.05 -12.59 3.85
N PRO A 268 14.59 -13.48 4.75
CA PRO A 268 14.46 -13.16 6.16
C PRO A 268 15.80 -12.80 6.81
N GLY A 269 15.79 -11.91 7.79
CA GLY A 269 16.96 -11.48 8.54
C GLY A 269 17.90 -10.54 7.78
N SER A 270 17.71 -10.30 6.47
CA SER A 270 18.60 -9.47 5.64
C SER A 270 18.47 -7.97 6.00
N ARG A 271 18.97 -7.59 7.19
CA ARG A 271 18.88 -6.21 7.71
C ARG A 271 20.15 -5.40 7.45
N ILE A 272 20.85 -5.69 6.33
CA ILE A 272 22.10 -5.00 5.97
C ILE A 272 21.94 -3.46 5.89
N THR A 273 20.76 -2.94 5.61
CA THR A 273 20.52 -1.50 5.52
C THR A 273 20.91 -0.76 6.81
N LEU A 274 20.64 -1.35 7.99
CA LEU A 274 20.99 -0.76 9.29
C LEU A 274 22.50 -0.79 9.57
N ILE A 275 23.27 -1.49 8.75
CA ILE A 275 24.74 -1.55 8.82
C ILE A 275 25.36 -0.68 7.71
N VAL A 276 24.84 -0.75 6.49
CA VAL A 276 25.32 0.02 5.34
C VAL A 276 25.16 1.52 5.56
N VAL A 277 23.97 1.96 6.02
CA VAL A 277 23.67 3.38 6.23
C VAL A 277 24.68 4.04 7.19
N PRO A 278 24.95 3.52 8.38
CA PRO A 278 25.93 4.13 9.28
C PRO A 278 27.38 4.04 8.79
N ILE A 279 27.79 3.02 8.03
CA ILE A 279 29.10 2.97 7.40
C ILE A 279 29.25 4.11 6.39
N VAL A 280 28.26 4.30 5.53
CA VAL A 280 28.23 5.34 4.52
C VAL A 280 28.18 6.76 5.15
N ALA A 281 27.39 6.92 6.20
CA ALA A 281 27.31 8.15 6.98
C ALA A 281 28.63 8.46 7.72
N ALA A 282 29.30 7.43 8.27
CA ALA A 282 30.60 7.57 8.93
C ALA A 282 31.71 8.00 7.95
N TYR A 283 31.61 7.59 6.69
CA TYR A 283 32.49 8.07 5.62
C TYR A 283 32.21 9.53 5.23
N GLY A 284 30.98 10.00 5.38
CA GLY A 284 30.57 11.39 5.09
C GLY A 284 29.62 11.57 3.90
N LEU A 285 29.26 10.50 3.18
CA LEU A 285 28.25 10.58 2.12
C LEU A 285 26.84 10.76 2.69
N ALA A 286 26.01 11.55 2.00
CA ALA A 286 24.62 11.74 2.38
C ALA A 286 23.76 10.51 1.96
N MET A 287 22.97 9.97 2.91
CA MET A 287 22.10 8.83 2.65
C MET A 287 20.71 9.00 3.30
N PRO A 288 19.79 9.78 2.68
CA PRO A 288 18.41 9.92 3.14
C PRO A 288 17.60 8.66 2.83
N LYS A 289 17.84 7.59 3.59
CA LYS A 289 17.27 6.26 3.34
C LYS A 289 15.79 6.21 3.70
N THR A 290 14.95 5.94 2.70
CA THR A 290 13.54 5.63 2.92
C THR A 290 13.28 4.14 2.75
N SER A 291 12.44 3.56 3.60
CA SER A 291 12.16 2.13 3.65
C SER A 291 10.69 1.83 3.91
N SER A 292 10.23 0.66 3.47
CA SER A 292 8.90 0.16 3.78
C SER A 292 8.85 -0.55 5.13
N ARG A 293 7.65 -0.66 5.69
CA ARG A 293 7.30 -1.68 6.68
C ARG A 293 7.16 -3.04 6.02
N ALA A 294 7.11 -4.09 6.83
CA ALA A 294 6.83 -5.45 6.35
C ALA A 294 5.47 -5.53 5.64
N ILE A 295 5.43 -6.29 4.55
CA ILE A 295 4.18 -6.63 3.84
C ILE A 295 3.92 -8.13 4.02
N THR A 296 4.88 -8.96 3.64
CA THR A 296 4.81 -10.43 3.72
C THR A 296 5.97 -11.03 4.53
N SER A 297 6.98 -10.25 4.90
CA SER A 297 8.09 -10.64 5.76
C SER A 297 7.77 -10.46 7.24
N ALA A 298 8.55 -11.07 8.12
CA ALA A 298 8.44 -10.89 9.57
C ALA A 298 8.92 -9.52 10.07
N ALA A 299 9.72 -8.80 9.29
CA ALA A 299 10.14 -7.43 9.56
C ALA A 299 10.46 -6.68 8.28
N GLY A 300 10.15 -5.38 8.22
CA GLY A 300 10.69 -4.42 7.28
C GLY A 300 11.83 -3.61 7.91
N THR A 301 12.58 -2.87 7.09
CA THR A 301 13.66 -2.02 7.61
C THR A 301 13.13 -0.90 8.51
N ALA A 302 11.95 -0.36 8.19
CA ALA A 302 11.29 0.63 9.04
C ALA A 302 10.85 0.03 10.39
N ASP A 303 10.28 -1.20 10.39
CA ASP A 303 9.86 -1.88 11.63
C ASP A 303 11.06 -2.16 12.55
N ALA A 304 12.19 -2.60 11.98
CA ALA A 304 13.41 -2.80 12.74
C ALA A 304 13.95 -1.49 13.33
N MET A 305 14.06 -0.42 12.53
CA MET A 305 14.53 0.87 13.01
C MET A 305 13.60 1.49 14.06
N GLU A 306 12.29 1.27 13.97
CA GLU A 306 11.29 1.77 14.90
C GLU A 306 11.45 1.23 16.32
N THR A 307 12.09 0.05 16.49
CA THR A 307 12.45 -0.47 17.83
C THR A 307 13.43 0.43 18.57
N LEU A 308 14.16 1.30 17.86
CA LEU A 308 15.23 2.16 18.39
C LEU A 308 14.90 3.65 18.31
N ALA A 309 14.22 4.09 17.26
CA ALA A 309 13.97 5.50 16.99
C ALA A 309 12.67 5.72 16.19
N ARG A 310 12.21 6.96 16.15
CA ARG A 310 11.08 7.37 15.33
C ARG A 310 11.42 7.19 13.84
N VAL A 311 10.51 6.60 13.08
CA VAL A 311 10.65 6.39 11.61
C VAL A 311 9.64 7.20 10.80
N ASP A 312 8.54 7.67 11.42
CA ASP A 312 7.54 8.52 10.79
C ASP A 312 8.04 9.98 10.75
N LEU A 313 8.94 10.24 9.82
CA LEU A 313 9.62 11.53 9.67
C LEU A 313 8.92 12.39 8.61
N THR A 314 8.88 13.69 8.84
CA THR A 314 8.53 14.69 7.82
C THR A 314 9.72 14.95 6.90
N ALA A 315 9.49 15.61 5.76
CA ALA A 315 10.58 16.04 4.86
C ALA A 315 11.58 16.97 5.57
N GLU A 316 11.11 17.80 6.52
CA GLU A 316 11.95 18.65 7.35
C GLU A 316 12.80 17.84 8.34
N ASP A 317 12.19 16.86 9.02
CA ASP A 317 12.93 15.92 9.87
C ASP A 317 14.04 15.20 9.11
N VAL A 318 13.75 14.74 7.88
CA VAL A 318 14.76 14.07 7.04
C VAL A 318 15.91 15.02 6.69
N ARG A 319 15.63 16.27 6.31
CA ARG A 319 16.68 17.25 6.03
C ARG A 319 17.55 17.50 7.27
N ARG A 320 16.93 17.67 8.42
CA ARG A 320 17.62 17.85 9.70
C ARG A 320 18.50 16.64 10.04
N CYS A 321 17.97 15.41 9.96
CA CYS A 321 18.73 14.18 10.23
C CYS A 321 19.94 14.03 9.31
N VAL A 322 19.79 14.30 8.01
CA VAL A 322 20.91 14.23 7.06
C VAL A 322 21.95 15.32 7.33
N HIS A 323 21.53 16.50 7.73
CA HIS A 323 22.44 17.57 8.13
C HIS A 323 23.24 17.21 9.39
N GLU A 324 22.59 16.65 10.43
CA GLU A 324 23.21 16.35 11.72
C GLU A 324 23.98 15.03 11.72
N ALA A 325 23.47 14.00 11.04
CA ALA A 325 24.00 12.64 11.09
C ALA A 325 24.39 12.05 9.72
N ARG A 326 24.33 12.84 8.65
CA ARG A 326 24.58 12.45 7.24
C ARG A 326 23.59 11.42 6.69
N ALA A 327 22.69 10.89 7.50
CA ALA A 327 21.72 9.90 7.07
C ALA A 327 20.46 9.90 7.93
N CYS A 328 19.44 9.21 7.44
CA CYS A 328 18.29 8.74 8.21
C CYS A 328 17.82 7.39 7.70
N ILE A 329 16.97 6.69 8.46
CA ILE A 329 16.25 5.48 8.04
C ILE A 329 14.77 5.72 8.35
N ALA A 330 14.07 6.33 7.39
CA ALA A 330 12.70 6.77 7.55
C ALA A 330 11.70 5.77 6.93
N TRP A 331 10.48 5.75 7.46
CA TRP A 331 9.38 5.07 6.80
C TRP A 331 8.91 5.88 5.57
N ASN A 332 8.77 5.21 4.42
CA ASN A 332 8.38 5.85 3.18
C ASN A 332 6.88 6.20 3.09
N GLY A 333 6.06 5.75 4.05
CA GLY A 333 4.61 5.96 4.02
C GLY A 333 4.19 7.43 4.10
N ARG A 334 5.00 8.30 4.71
CA ARG A 334 4.69 9.73 4.84
C ARG A 334 5.47 10.62 3.86
N LEU A 335 6.67 10.20 3.47
CA LEU A 335 7.59 11.01 2.70
C LEU A 335 7.38 10.94 1.18
N ASN A 336 6.89 9.82 0.69
CA ASN A 336 6.83 9.51 -0.73
C ASN A 336 5.40 9.14 -1.17
N HIS A 337 4.38 9.72 -0.53
CA HIS A 337 3.01 9.57 -1.00
C HIS A 337 2.83 10.30 -2.33
N SER A 338 3.04 9.57 -3.39
CA SER A 338 2.37 9.84 -4.64
C SER A 338 0.91 9.44 -4.46
N LEU A 339 -0.02 10.36 -4.65
CA LEU A 339 -1.46 10.05 -4.68
C LEU A 339 -1.76 8.89 -5.65
N ILE A 340 -0.96 8.79 -6.72
CA ILE A 340 -1.06 7.68 -7.67
C ILE A 340 -0.61 6.36 -7.05
N ASP A 341 0.44 6.34 -6.20
CA ASP A 341 0.89 5.14 -5.50
C ASP A 341 -0.12 4.65 -4.48
N GLU A 342 -0.75 5.56 -3.74
CA GLU A 342 -1.79 5.22 -2.77
C GLU A 342 -2.98 4.54 -3.48
N ARG A 343 -3.45 5.14 -4.58
CA ARG A 343 -4.53 4.57 -5.39
C ARG A 343 -4.15 3.23 -6.01
N ILE A 344 -2.98 3.14 -6.65
CA ILE A 344 -2.49 1.90 -7.25
C ILE A 344 -2.34 0.80 -6.20
N ASN A 345 -1.76 1.11 -5.04
CA ASN A 345 -1.58 0.13 -3.97
C ASN A 345 -2.90 -0.35 -3.37
N ALA A 346 -3.91 0.52 -3.31
CA ALA A 346 -5.25 0.13 -2.87
C ALA A 346 -5.85 -0.97 -3.76
N PHE A 347 -5.54 -0.96 -5.07
CA PHE A 347 -6.03 -1.96 -6.03
C PHE A 347 -5.12 -3.19 -6.14
N THR A 348 -3.80 -2.99 -6.19
CA THR A 348 -2.86 -4.10 -6.48
C THR A 348 -2.66 -5.03 -5.29
N ARG A 349 -2.71 -4.52 -4.05
CA ARG A 349 -2.55 -5.34 -2.84
C ARG A 349 -3.64 -6.42 -2.67
N PRO A 350 -4.93 -6.09 -2.76
CA PRO A 350 -5.99 -7.11 -2.64
C PRO A 350 -5.95 -8.16 -3.75
N LEU A 351 -5.44 -7.79 -4.94
CA LEU A 351 -5.35 -8.68 -6.09
C LEU A 351 -4.06 -9.51 -6.12
N GLY A 352 -3.15 -9.29 -5.17
CA GLY A 352 -1.87 -10.00 -5.12
C GLY A 352 -0.96 -9.74 -6.33
N LEU A 353 -1.18 -8.63 -7.05
CA LEU A 353 -0.41 -8.29 -8.24
C LEU A 353 1.02 -7.93 -7.87
N ALA A 354 1.98 -8.73 -8.37
CA ALA A 354 3.41 -8.50 -8.19
C ALA A 354 4.08 -8.56 -9.57
N SER A 355 4.43 -7.40 -10.11
CA SER A 355 5.26 -7.29 -11.31
C SER A 355 6.62 -6.73 -10.96
N ASN A 356 7.68 -7.46 -11.30
CA ASN A 356 9.05 -7.00 -11.12
C ASN A 356 9.30 -5.73 -11.95
N ARG A 357 8.78 -5.67 -13.17
CA ARG A 357 8.93 -4.52 -14.09
C ARG A 357 8.22 -3.27 -13.56
N TRP A 358 6.99 -3.41 -13.09
CA TRP A 358 6.27 -2.34 -12.40
C TRP A 358 7.00 -1.86 -11.14
N SER A 359 7.61 -2.81 -10.40
CA SER A 359 8.38 -2.51 -9.20
C SER A 359 9.61 -1.66 -9.50
N VAL A 360 10.30 -1.88 -10.63
CA VAL A 360 11.45 -1.04 -11.06
C VAL A 360 11.02 0.43 -11.18
N ALA A 361 9.94 0.72 -11.91
CA ALA A 361 9.43 2.07 -12.06
C ALA A 361 9.06 2.70 -10.71
N SER A 362 8.35 1.94 -9.86
CA SER A 362 7.93 2.41 -8.52
C SER A 362 9.10 2.66 -7.57
N ILE A 363 10.13 1.83 -7.61
CA ILE A 363 11.30 1.97 -6.76
C ILE A 363 12.12 3.20 -7.19
N LEU A 364 12.47 3.29 -8.48
CA LEU A 364 13.35 4.34 -8.97
C LEU A 364 12.70 5.73 -8.91
N SER A 365 11.39 5.85 -9.18
CA SER A 365 10.68 7.13 -9.00
C SER A 365 10.76 7.63 -7.55
N LYS A 366 10.67 6.73 -6.56
CA LYS A 366 10.85 7.10 -5.14
C LYS A 366 12.28 7.53 -4.80
N LYS A 367 13.29 6.96 -5.49
CA LYS A 367 14.69 7.38 -5.32
C LYS A 367 14.93 8.77 -5.92
N CYS A 368 14.32 9.06 -7.07
CA CYS A 368 14.30 10.42 -7.62
C CYS A 368 13.63 11.42 -6.69
N SER A 369 12.46 11.05 -6.12
CA SER A 369 11.73 11.90 -5.16
C SER A 369 12.56 12.17 -3.90
N ALA A 370 13.30 11.17 -3.39
CA ALA A 370 14.21 11.37 -2.26
C ALA A 370 15.45 12.23 -2.61
N GLY A 371 15.62 12.60 -3.87
CA GLY A 371 16.77 13.39 -4.34
C GLY A 371 18.07 12.60 -4.45
N SER A 372 17.99 11.25 -4.50
CA SER A 372 19.17 10.41 -4.71
C SER A 372 19.79 10.66 -6.08
N THR A 373 21.12 10.57 -6.16
CA THR A 373 21.90 10.61 -7.40
C THR A 373 22.47 9.24 -7.75
N HIS A 374 22.74 8.40 -6.75
CA HIS A 374 23.31 7.08 -6.88
C HIS A 374 22.49 6.04 -6.11
N VAL A 375 22.19 4.91 -6.72
CA VAL A 375 21.34 3.87 -6.12
C VAL A 375 21.97 2.50 -6.32
N ILE A 376 22.17 1.76 -5.22
CA ILE A 376 22.55 0.35 -5.29
C ILE A 376 21.33 -0.53 -5.04
N VAL A 377 21.15 -1.58 -5.87
CA VAL A 377 20.02 -2.49 -5.80
C VAL A 377 20.51 -3.91 -5.48
N ASP A 378 19.96 -4.49 -4.43
CA ASP A 378 20.17 -5.89 -4.02
C ASP A 378 19.10 -6.78 -4.67
N LEU A 379 19.53 -7.75 -5.47
CA LEU A 379 18.69 -8.72 -6.18
C LEU A 379 18.97 -10.14 -5.65
N PRO A 380 18.40 -10.52 -4.50
CA PRO A 380 18.58 -11.86 -3.97
C PRO A 380 17.93 -12.89 -4.89
N CYS A 381 18.73 -13.91 -5.28
CA CYS A 381 18.30 -14.98 -6.18
C CYS A 381 18.39 -16.34 -5.48
N GLY A 382 17.32 -17.12 -5.59
CA GLY A 382 17.27 -18.45 -4.99
C GLY A 382 15.89 -19.09 -5.09
N PRO A 383 15.76 -20.39 -4.81
CA PRO A 383 14.52 -21.16 -5.03
C PRO A 383 13.29 -20.58 -4.31
N ARG A 384 13.51 -19.96 -3.15
CA ARG A 384 12.48 -19.34 -2.31
C ARG A 384 12.52 -17.80 -2.32
N ALA A 385 13.49 -17.19 -3.03
CA ALA A 385 13.53 -15.76 -3.26
C ALA A 385 12.47 -15.31 -4.27
N LYS A 386 12.26 -13.99 -4.41
CA LYS A 386 11.40 -13.42 -5.46
C LYS A 386 11.93 -13.71 -6.87
N LEU A 387 13.25 -13.68 -7.03
CA LEU A 387 13.95 -14.01 -8.27
C LEU A 387 14.45 -15.44 -8.15
N LYS A 388 14.04 -16.31 -9.09
CA LYS A 388 14.28 -17.74 -9.00
C LYS A 388 15.60 -18.15 -9.65
N THR A 389 15.98 -17.46 -10.74
CA THR A 389 17.17 -17.78 -11.51
C THR A 389 18.12 -16.59 -11.60
N SER A 390 19.42 -16.88 -11.80
CA SER A 390 20.44 -15.85 -11.98
C SER A 390 20.24 -15.07 -13.28
N GLU A 391 19.60 -15.67 -14.28
CA GLU A 391 19.27 -15.01 -15.54
C GLU A 391 18.16 -13.97 -15.35
N GLU A 392 17.06 -14.36 -14.66
CA GLU A 392 15.99 -13.45 -14.27
C GLU A 392 16.54 -12.27 -13.44
N ALA A 393 17.42 -12.56 -12.48
CA ALA A 393 18.01 -11.53 -11.63
C ALA A 393 18.91 -10.56 -12.40
N ARG A 394 19.72 -11.07 -13.37
CA ARG A 394 20.56 -10.21 -14.23
C ARG A 394 19.71 -9.35 -15.15
N SER A 395 18.73 -9.93 -15.84
CA SER A 395 17.82 -9.19 -16.73
C SER A 395 17.09 -8.07 -15.96
N LEU A 396 16.65 -8.33 -14.73
CA LEU A 396 16.05 -7.31 -13.89
C LEU A 396 17.08 -6.24 -13.47
N GLY A 397 18.32 -6.63 -13.20
CA GLY A 397 19.42 -5.71 -12.91
C GLY A 397 19.69 -4.76 -14.08
N ASP A 398 19.79 -5.28 -15.29
CA ASP A 398 19.97 -4.49 -16.52
C ASP A 398 18.81 -3.49 -16.70
N LEU A 399 17.58 -3.90 -16.40
CA LEU A 399 16.41 -3.02 -16.44
C LEU A 399 16.50 -1.90 -15.37
N PHE A 400 16.96 -2.20 -14.17
CA PHE A 400 17.18 -1.17 -13.13
C PHE A 400 18.23 -0.15 -13.58
N GLU A 401 19.34 -0.61 -14.17
CA GLU A 401 20.40 0.27 -14.67
C GLU A 401 19.92 1.11 -15.87
N TYR A 402 19.20 0.50 -16.82
CA TYR A 402 18.61 1.20 -17.98
C TYR A 402 17.62 2.30 -17.57
N VAL A 403 16.65 1.97 -16.71
CA VAL A 403 15.63 2.92 -16.26
C VAL A 403 16.26 3.99 -15.38
N GLY A 404 17.21 3.62 -14.51
CA GLY A 404 17.94 4.56 -13.67
C GLY A 404 18.69 5.60 -14.50
N ASN A 405 19.46 5.17 -15.50
CA ASN A 405 20.15 6.07 -16.41
C ASN A 405 19.18 7.03 -17.13
N GLY A 406 18.03 6.52 -17.59
CA GLY A 406 16.99 7.31 -18.23
C GLY A 406 16.31 8.35 -17.30
N LEU A 407 16.43 8.16 -15.98
CA LEU A 407 15.98 9.09 -14.93
C LEU A 407 17.10 10.02 -14.42
N GLY A 408 18.33 9.89 -14.95
CA GLY A 408 19.50 10.66 -14.49
C GLY A 408 20.11 10.13 -13.18
N LEU A 409 19.87 8.87 -12.82
CA LEU A 409 20.45 8.21 -11.67
C LEU A 409 21.62 7.31 -12.10
N THR A 410 22.70 7.28 -11.33
CA THR A 410 23.70 6.21 -11.41
C THR A 410 23.18 5.00 -10.62
N VAL A 411 22.83 3.92 -11.31
CA VAL A 411 22.29 2.71 -10.68
C VAL A 411 23.26 1.56 -10.85
N LYS A 412 23.47 0.80 -9.77
CA LYS A 412 24.21 -0.48 -9.78
C LYS A 412 23.35 -1.57 -9.16
N ALA A 413 23.08 -2.62 -9.93
CA ALA A 413 22.39 -3.81 -9.44
C ALA A 413 23.39 -4.94 -9.12
N LEU A 414 23.19 -5.59 -7.97
CA LEU A 414 24.00 -6.73 -7.52
C LEU A 414 23.10 -7.95 -7.32
N VAL A 415 23.36 -9.02 -8.08
CA VAL A 415 22.76 -10.33 -7.82
C VAL A 415 23.46 -10.95 -6.61
N THR A 416 22.69 -11.37 -5.62
CA THR A 416 23.19 -11.93 -4.37
C THR A 416 22.53 -13.26 -4.06
N ASP A 417 23.16 -14.05 -3.18
CA ASP A 417 22.59 -15.31 -2.72
C ASP A 417 21.30 -15.08 -1.93
N GLY A 418 20.27 -15.81 -2.29
CA GLY A 418 18.94 -15.80 -1.70
C GLY A 418 18.45 -17.20 -1.33
N THR A 419 19.34 -18.17 -1.15
CA THR A 419 18.99 -19.57 -0.88
C THR A 419 18.56 -19.82 0.57
N ALA A 420 19.04 -18.99 1.52
CA ALA A 420 18.77 -19.13 2.94
C ALA A 420 18.55 -17.79 3.65
N PRO A 421 17.97 -17.79 4.85
CA PRO A 421 17.96 -16.62 5.73
C PRO A 421 19.37 -16.12 6.07
N ILE A 422 19.54 -14.81 6.20
CA ILE A 422 20.79 -14.14 6.55
C ILE A 422 20.73 -13.67 8.01
N GLY A 423 21.85 -13.75 8.71
CA GLY A 423 21.89 -13.47 10.14
C GLY A 423 21.25 -14.61 10.95
N ARG A 424 20.92 -14.33 12.19
CA ARG A 424 20.24 -15.26 13.10
C ARG A 424 18.82 -14.80 13.41
N GLY A 425 18.65 -13.50 13.63
CA GLY A 425 17.37 -12.91 13.99
C GLY A 425 16.42 -12.75 12.81
N ILE A 426 15.16 -13.13 12.99
CA ILE A 426 14.06 -12.87 12.07
C ILE A 426 12.90 -12.27 12.88
N GLY A 427 12.61 -11.00 12.69
CA GLY A 427 11.70 -10.18 13.47
C GLY A 427 12.38 -8.91 13.98
N PRO A 428 11.63 -7.80 14.23
CA PRO A 428 12.24 -6.48 14.39
C PRO A 428 13.37 -6.40 15.42
N ALA A 429 13.12 -6.77 16.67
CA ALA A 429 14.11 -6.67 17.74
C ALA A 429 15.26 -7.67 17.57
N LEU A 430 14.99 -8.88 17.07
CA LEU A 430 16.00 -9.90 16.83
C LEU A 430 16.96 -9.50 15.70
N GLU A 431 16.45 -8.91 14.62
CA GLU A 431 17.25 -8.38 13.53
C GLU A 431 18.12 -7.20 13.97
N VAL A 432 17.58 -6.31 14.82
CA VAL A 432 18.33 -5.20 15.43
C VAL A 432 19.42 -5.69 16.37
N ARG A 433 19.18 -6.77 17.13
CA ARG A 433 20.22 -7.44 17.93
C ARG A 433 21.42 -7.85 17.05
N ASP A 434 21.15 -8.53 15.93
CA ASP A 434 22.19 -8.97 15.02
C ASP A 434 22.95 -7.79 14.39
N VAL A 435 22.25 -6.71 14.03
CA VAL A 435 22.87 -5.45 13.58
C VAL A 435 23.80 -4.88 14.64
N GLY A 436 23.36 -4.84 15.91
CA GLY A 436 24.17 -4.39 17.04
C GLY A 436 25.46 -5.20 17.17
N LEU A 437 25.37 -6.53 17.15
CA LEU A 437 26.53 -7.42 17.20
C LEU A 437 27.53 -7.12 16.07
N VAL A 438 27.05 -6.85 14.85
CA VAL A 438 27.93 -6.50 13.72
C VAL A 438 28.57 -5.13 13.94
N LEU A 439 27.82 -4.11 14.35
CA LEU A 439 28.34 -2.76 14.56
C LEU A 439 29.35 -2.69 15.74
N ASP A 440 29.17 -3.56 16.72
CA ASP A 440 30.06 -3.67 17.89
C ASP A 440 31.27 -4.59 17.64
N ASN A 441 31.43 -5.17 16.45
CA ASN A 441 32.45 -6.17 16.12
C ASN A 441 32.44 -7.35 17.11
N HIS A 442 31.25 -7.73 17.60
CA HIS A 442 31.14 -8.82 18.57
C HIS A 442 31.54 -10.17 17.95
N PRO A 443 32.22 -11.09 18.71
CA PRO A 443 32.59 -12.40 18.19
C PRO A 443 31.41 -13.23 17.64
N ASP A 444 30.22 -13.08 18.22
CA ASP A 444 29.01 -13.78 17.80
C ASP A 444 28.26 -13.08 16.66
N ALA A 445 28.82 -12.01 16.07
CA ALA A 445 28.21 -11.31 14.94
C ALA A 445 27.99 -12.25 13.75
N PRO A 446 26.81 -12.26 13.13
CA PRO A 446 26.58 -13.08 11.94
C PRO A 446 27.48 -12.65 10.78
N ILE A 447 28.41 -13.53 10.38
CA ILE A 447 29.41 -13.25 9.35
C ILE A 447 28.77 -12.96 8.00
N ASP A 448 27.74 -13.74 7.62
CA ASP A 448 26.98 -13.57 6.38
C ASP A 448 26.32 -12.18 6.29
N LEU A 449 25.73 -11.69 7.38
CA LEU A 449 25.12 -10.37 7.46
C LEU A 449 26.18 -9.26 7.35
N ARG A 450 27.30 -9.41 8.06
CA ARG A 450 28.45 -8.50 8.02
C ARG A 450 29.04 -8.41 6.62
N ASP A 451 29.34 -9.54 6.00
CA ASP A 451 30.02 -9.59 4.70
C ASP A 451 29.14 -9.03 3.58
N LYS A 452 27.84 -9.33 3.60
CA LYS A 452 26.89 -8.72 2.66
C LYS A 452 26.83 -7.21 2.86
N ALA A 453 26.76 -6.72 4.08
CA ALA A 453 26.73 -5.28 4.36
C ALA A 453 28.02 -4.59 3.88
N LEU A 454 29.20 -5.15 4.15
CA LEU A 454 30.48 -4.63 3.67
C LEU A 454 30.57 -4.61 2.14
N THR A 455 30.03 -5.62 1.46
CA THR A 455 29.98 -5.66 -0.01
C THR A 455 29.16 -4.48 -0.56
N PHE A 456 27.97 -4.22 -0.02
CA PHE A 456 27.15 -3.09 -0.46
C PHE A 456 27.76 -1.74 -0.11
N ALA A 457 28.33 -1.59 1.09
CA ALA A 457 29.04 -0.38 1.49
C ALA A 457 30.26 -0.12 0.57
N ALA A 458 31.02 -1.13 0.21
CA ALA A 458 32.16 -1.04 -0.69
C ALA A 458 31.78 -0.44 -2.05
N HIS A 459 30.72 -0.95 -2.67
CA HIS A 459 30.24 -0.41 -3.95
C HIS A 459 29.73 1.03 -3.83
N ILE A 460 29.07 1.39 -2.72
CA ILE A 460 28.62 2.75 -2.48
C ILE A 460 29.82 3.71 -2.30
N LEU A 461 30.79 3.32 -1.50
CA LEU A 461 31.97 4.15 -1.26
C LEU A 461 32.81 4.34 -2.52
N ALA A 462 32.84 3.36 -3.43
CA ALA A 462 33.53 3.46 -4.71
C ALA A 462 32.95 4.55 -5.66
N TRP A 463 31.82 5.15 -5.33
CA TRP A 463 31.31 6.33 -6.03
C TRP A 463 31.94 7.64 -5.55
N ALA A 464 32.58 7.63 -4.38
CA ALA A 464 33.25 8.82 -3.87
C ALA A 464 34.55 9.08 -4.66
N PRO A 465 34.85 10.36 -5.02
CA PRO A 465 35.97 10.69 -5.90
C PRO A 465 37.36 10.30 -5.36
N ASP A 466 37.49 10.14 -4.06
CA ASP A 466 38.72 9.79 -3.34
C ASP A 466 38.84 8.28 -3.04
N VAL A 467 37.91 7.46 -3.49
CA VAL A 467 37.94 6.00 -3.39
C VAL A 467 38.25 5.40 -4.76
N HIS A 468 39.38 4.66 -4.83
CA HIS A 468 39.92 4.20 -6.10
C HIS A 468 39.01 3.17 -6.80
N ASP A 469 38.53 2.18 -6.07
CA ASP A 469 37.68 1.10 -6.59
C ASP A 469 36.86 0.42 -5.47
N VAL A 470 36.13 -0.64 -5.81
CA VAL A 470 35.32 -1.43 -4.86
C VAL A 470 36.19 -2.12 -3.80
N THR A 471 37.44 -2.51 -4.15
CA THR A 471 38.36 -3.15 -3.22
C THR A 471 38.83 -2.16 -2.14
N ASP A 472 39.14 -0.95 -2.58
CA ASP A 472 39.48 0.15 -1.66
C ASP A 472 38.25 0.55 -0.82
N GLY A 473 37.08 0.65 -1.44
CA GLY A 473 35.82 0.88 -0.74
C GLY A 473 35.54 -0.19 0.33
N ARG A 474 35.85 -1.49 0.06
CA ARG A 474 35.69 -2.55 1.06
C ARG A 474 36.69 -2.40 2.22
N ARG A 475 37.94 -2.04 1.94
CA ARG A 475 38.96 -1.78 2.97
C ARG A 475 38.51 -0.63 3.88
N ILE A 476 38.03 0.47 3.29
CA ILE A 476 37.50 1.64 4.03
C ILE A 476 36.29 1.25 4.88
N ALA A 477 35.30 0.59 4.29
CA ALA A 477 34.09 0.14 5.00
C ALA A 477 34.40 -0.75 6.19
N ALA A 478 35.35 -1.72 6.01
CA ALA A 478 35.82 -2.60 7.07
C ALA A 478 36.55 -1.81 8.17
N GLY A 479 37.38 -0.82 7.82
CA GLY A 479 38.04 0.07 8.76
C GLY A 479 37.08 0.91 9.59
N LEU A 480 36.04 1.48 8.96
CA LEU A 480 34.97 2.25 9.64
C LEU A 480 34.16 1.38 10.61
N LEU A 481 33.95 0.12 10.26
CA LEU A 481 33.28 -0.83 11.14
C LEU A 481 34.22 -1.22 12.32
N ALA A 482 35.45 -1.61 12.03
CA ALA A 482 36.43 -2.06 13.03
C ALA A 482 36.81 -0.98 14.05
N SER A 483 36.88 0.28 13.63
CA SER A 483 37.19 1.41 14.52
C SER A 483 36.01 1.86 15.41
N GLY A 484 34.78 1.32 15.21
CA GLY A 484 33.59 1.77 15.89
C GLY A 484 32.99 3.05 15.31
N ALA A 485 33.55 3.64 14.24
CA ALA A 485 33.02 4.85 13.60
C ALA A 485 31.61 4.63 13.03
N ALA A 486 31.34 3.45 12.46
CA ALA A 486 30.01 3.07 11.99
C ALA A 486 29.00 2.97 13.15
N ARG A 487 29.41 2.41 14.30
CA ARG A 487 28.58 2.37 15.52
C ARG A 487 28.26 3.78 16.01
N ALA A 488 29.24 4.65 16.10
CA ALA A 488 29.03 6.04 16.50
C ALA A 488 28.12 6.80 15.52
N ALA A 489 28.22 6.55 14.21
CA ALA A 489 27.33 7.12 13.23
C ALA A 489 25.89 6.59 13.39
N PHE A 490 25.71 5.31 13.69
CA PHE A 490 24.40 4.72 13.96
C PHE A 490 23.71 5.38 15.15
N GLU A 491 24.44 5.59 16.26
CA GLU A 491 23.91 6.28 17.43
C GLU A 491 23.47 7.73 17.11
N ARG A 492 24.28 8.47 16.32
CA ARG A 492 23.89 9.82 15.87
C ARG A 492 22.63 9.79 15.01
N ILE A 493 22.46 8.80 14.15
CA ILE A 493 21.23 8.63 13.33
C ILE A 493 20.05 8.37 14.24
N VAL A 494 20.17 7.45 15.20
CA VAL A 494 19.11 7.13 16.17
C VAL A 494 18.71 8.37 16.96
N ASP A 495 19.68 9.15 17.45
CA ASP A 495 19.43 10.37 18.24
C ASP A 495 18.77 11.46 17.35
N ALA A 496 19.29 11.70 16.16
CA ALA A 496 18.74 12.69 15.21
C ALA A 496 17.29 12.37 14.80
N GLN A 497 16.92 11.06 14.70
CA GLN A 497 15.54 10.64 14.41
C GLN A 497 14.61 10.75 15.63
N GLY A 498 15.15 10.84 16.84
CA GLY A 498 14.43 10.82 18.11
C GLY A 498 14.39 9.40 18.66
N ARG A 499 15.36 9.12 19.52
CA ARG A 499 15.56 7.82 20.20
C ARG A 499 14.31 7.41 20.99
N GLN A 500 13.94 6.13 20.92
CA GLN A 500 12.91 5.55 21.77
C GLN A 500 13.35 5.58 23.25
N ALA A 501 12.45 6.04 24.13
CA ALA A 501 12.72 6.05 25.58
C ALA A 501 12.94 4.64 26.15
N SER A 502 12.27 3.64 25.56
CA SER A 502 12.41 2.22 25.91
C SER A 502 12.57 1.41 24.63
N PRO A 503 13.80 1.14 24.22
CA PRO A 503 14.06 0.27 23.07
C PRO A 503 13.41 -1.11 23.23
N VAL A 504 12.85 -1.65 22.16
CA VAL A 504 12.21 -2.97 22.20
C VAL A 504 13.27 -4.07 22.19
N SER A 505 13.19 -4.96 23.16
CA SER A 505 14.03 -6.16 23.24
C SER A 505 13.28 -7.40 22.72
N PRO A 506 14.00 -8.48 22.34
CA PRO A 506 13.37 -9.76 22.03
C PRO A 506 12.48 -10.25 23.19
N ALA A 507 11.33 -10.81 22.85
CA ALA A 507 10.38 -11.34 23.81
C ALA A 507 11.01 -12.44 24.69
N GLN A 508 10.63 -12.47 25.97
CA GLN A 508 11.23 -13.38 26.97
C GLN A 508 10.61 -14.78 26.94
N GLN A 509 9.37 -14.92 26.48
CA GLN A 509 8.78 -16.25 26.31
C GLN A 509 9.36 -16.88 25.04
N VAL A 510 9.90 -18.07 25.20
CA VAL A 510 10.62 -18.75 24.12
C VAL A 510 10.28 -20.23 24.07
N TYR A 511 10.27 -20.77 22.85
CA TYR A 511 10.15 -22.20 22.59
C TYR A 511 11.19 -22.64 21.56
N ASP A 512 11.92 -23.71 21.88
CA ASP A 512 12.91 -24.28 20.98
C ASP A 512 12.26 -25.32 20.05
N VAL A 513 12.58 -25.21 18.76
CA VAL A 513 12.24 -26.22 17.74
C VAL A 513 13.46 -27.10 17.54
N MET A 514 13.30 -28.39 17.84
CA MET A 514 14.39 -29.36 17.95
C MET A 514 14.56 -30.18 16.67
N ALA A 515 15.79 -30.60 16.40
CA ALA A 515 16.10 -31.59 15.37
C ALA A 515 15.49 -32.95 15.73
N THR A 516 14.74 -33.54 14.82
CA THR A 516 14.09 -34.86 15.02
C THR A 516 15.08 -36.03 14.93
N HIS A 517 16.20 -35.84 14.24
CA HIS A 517 17.26 -36.82 14.06
C HIS A 517 18.62 -36.10 13.87
N ALA A 518 19.70 -36.82 14.01
CA ALA A 518 21.04 -36.32 13.74
C ALA A 518 21.32 -36.32 12.23
N GLY A 519 22.05 -35.31 11.74
CA GLY A 519 22.42 -35.20 10.33
C GLY A 519 22.97 -33.82 9.99
N ILE A 520 23.08 -33.53 8.70
CA ILE A 520 23.52 -32.24 8.19
C ILE A 520 22.30 -31.43 7.73
N VAL A 521 22.21 -30.17 8.12
CA VAL A 521 21.17 -29.26 7.62
C VAL A 521 21.45 -28.93 6.15
N THR A 522 20.64 -29.45 5.24
CA THR A 522 20.81 -29.30 3.78
C THR A 522 20.03 -28.12 3.20
N SER A 523 18.93 -27.72 3.83
CA SER A 523 18.15 -26.53 3.43
C SER A 523 17.39 -25.92 4.59
N ILE A 524 17.12 -24.60 4.48
CA ILE A 524 16.24 -23.85 5.38
C ILE A 524 15.22 -23.08 4.52
N ASP A 525 13.93 -23.39 4.70
CA ASP A 525 12.86 -22.67 4.01
C ASP A 525 12.62 -21.31 4.66
N GLY A 526 13.23 -20.27 4.09
CA GLY A 526 13.11 -18.90 4.61
C GLY A 526 11.68 -18.37 4.61
N TRP A 527 10.82 -18.83 3.68
CA TRP A 527 9.42 -18.44 3.64
C TRP A 527 8.65 -18.96 4.85
N LEU A 528 8.82 -20.23 5.16
CA LEU A 528 8.17 -20.88 6.29
C LEU A 528 8.72 -20.34 7.62
N ILE A 529 10.02 -20.07 7.72
CA ILE A 529 10.63 -19.37 8.87
C ILE A 529 9.98 -17.98 9.08
N ALA A 530 9.80 -17.21 8.01
CA ALA A 530 9.14 -15.91 8.12
C ALA A 530 7.65 -16.04 8.49
N GLU A 531 6.96 -17.09 8.05
CA GLU A 531 5.57 -17.38 8.41
C GLU A 531 5.45 -17.72 9.89
N ILE A 532 6.29 -18.62 10.41
CA ILE A 532 6.33 -18.97 11.84
C ILE A 532 6.60 -17.72 12.70
N ALA A 533 7.54 -16.86 12.27
CA ALA A 533 7.83 -15.61 12.97
C ALA A 533 6.60 -14.65 12.99
N ARG A 534 5.83 -14.58 11.90
CA ARG A 534 4.60 -13.79 11.84
C ARG A 534 3.49 -14.35 12.72
N GLU A 535 3.34 -15.67 12.75
CA GLU A 535 2.38 -16.33 13.63
C GLU A 535 2.71 -16.13 15.11
N ALA A 536 4.00 -16.01 15.45
CA ALA A 536 4.47 -15.66 16.79
C ALA A 536 4.18 -14.19 17.17
N GLY A 537 3.78 -13.34 16.21
CA GLY A 537 3.36 -11.96 16.43
C GLY A 537 4.10 -10.90 15.61
N ALA A 538 5.24 -11.21 15.01
CA ALA A 538 6.02 -10.24 14.23
C ALA A 538 5.27 -9.79 12.96
N PRO A 539 5.40 -8.53 12.51
CA PRO A 539 6.12 -7.41 13.12
C PRO A 539 5.29 -6.61 14.13
N ALA A 540 3.99 -6.90 14.30
CA ALA A 540 3.08 -6.14 15.17
C ALA A 540 3.53 -6.19 16.65
N ASP A 541 3.97 -7.38 17.11
CA ASP A 541 4.80 -7.53 18.31
C ASP A 541 6.27 -7.46 17.88
N ALA A 542 6.89 -6.30 18.07
CA ALA A 542 8.27 -6.08 17.65
C ALA A 542 9.30 -6.94 18.40
N GLY A 543 8.93 -7.51 19.56
CA GLY A 543 9.76 -8.46 20.31
C GLY A 543 9.66 -9.90 19.80
N ALA A 544 8.60 -10.23 19.05
CA ALA A 544 8.37 -11.57 18.51
C ALA A 544 9.25 -11.89 17.30
N GLY A 545 9.49 -13.18 17.07
CA GLY A 545 10.26 -13.64 15.92
C GLY A 545 10.97 -14.95 16.14
N ILE A 546 12.04 -15.18 15.35
CA ILE A 546 12.85 -16.40 15.39
C ILE A 546 14.32 -16.04 15.57
N ASP A 547 15.02 -16.78 16.44
CA ASP A 547 16.48 -16.83 16.53
C ASP A 547 16.97 -18.16 15.94
N LEU A 548 17.58 -18.12 14.74
CA LEU A 548 18.17 -19.28 14.08
C LEU A 548 19.43 -19.72 14.80
N LEU A 549 19.48 -20.98 15.22
CA LEU A 549 20.60 -21.60 15.90
C LEU A 549 21.38 -22.55 15.00
N CYS A 550 20.85 -22.86 13.81
CA CYS A 550 21.52 -23.66 12.79
C CYS A 550 21.72 -22.89 11.49
N LYS A 551 22.63 -23.37 10.65
CA LYS A 551 22.87 -22.88 9.28
C LYS A 551 23.00 -24.08 8.34
N ILE A 552 22.80 -23.85 7.04
CA ILE A 552 23.04 -24.86 6.01
C ILE A 552 24.51 -25.34 6.10
N GLY A 553 24.72 -26.65 6.02
CA GLY A 553 26.02 -27.31 6.15
C GLY A 553 26.40 -27.65 7.57
N ARG A 554 25.64 -27.21 8.59
CA ARG A 554 25.92 -27.58 10.00
C ARG A 554 25.44 -28.98 10.30
N THR A 555 26.26 -29.78 10.98
CA THR A 555 25.85 -31.06 11.61
C THR A 555 25.11 -30.77 12.91
N VAL A 556 23.98 -31.39 13.10
CA VAL A 556 23.13 -31.30 14.30
C VAL A 556 22.90 -32.70 14.89
N ALA A 557 22.78 -32.78 16.21
CA ALA A 557 22.37 -34.00 16.91
C ALA A 557 20.83 -34.08 17.03
N ALA A 558 20.30 -35.28 17.21
CA ALA A 558 18.90 -35.44 17.57
C ALA A 558 18.59 -34.73 18.90
N GLY A 559 17.53 -33.91 18.94
CA GLY A 559 17.19 -33.07 20.09
C GLY A 559 18.05 -31.81 20.25
N GLU A 560 18.90 -31.46 19.28
CA GLU A 560 19.59 -30.17 19.27
C GLU A 560 18.61 -29.06 18.73
N PRO A 561 18.59 -27.86 19.33
CA PRO A 561 17.70 -26.80 18.86
C PRO A 561 18.13 -26.26 17.50
N LEU A 562 17.21 -26.25 16.54
CA LEU A 562 17.39 -25.66 15.21
C LEU A 562 17.18 -24.17 15.24
N TYR A 563 16.17 -23.73 15.95
CA TYR A 563 15.86 -22.32 16.18
C TYR A 563 14.96 -22.15 17.41
N ARG A 564 14.88 -20.93 17.86
CA ARG A 564 14.05 -20.49 18.99
C ARG A 564 12.99 -19.52 18.52
N VAL A 565 11.74 -19.77 18.90
CA VAL A 565 10.60 -18.87 18.63
C VAL A 565 10.39 -17.97 19.84
N HIS A 566 10.35 -16.68 19.64
CA HIS A 566 10.11 -15.63 20.63
C HIS A 566 8.71 -15.03 20.44
N GLY A 567 7.99 -14.73 21.54
CA GLY A 567 6.71 -14.02 21.49
C GLY A 567 6.23 -13.60 22.88
N ASN A 568 5.32 -12.63 22.93
CA ASN A 568 4.70 -12.15 24.18
C ASN A 568 3.27 -12.66 24.38
N ASP A 569 2.61 -13.15 23.32
CA ASP A 569 1.26 -13.71 23.38
C ASP A 569 1.28 -15.24 23.29
N ALA A 570 0.75 -15.90 24.30
CA ALA A 570 0.76 -17.36 24.40
C ALA A 570 -0.02 -18.03 23.25
N GLY A 571 -1.13 -17.44 22.79
CA GLY A 571 -1.92 -17.98 21.69
C GLY A 571 -1.21 -17.82 20.35
N ALA A 572 -0.48 -16.73 20.14
CA ALA A 572 0.39 -16.54 18.97
C ALA A 572 1.53 -17.57 18.95
N LEU A 573 2.22 -17.74 20.07
CA LEU A 573 3.26 -18.77 20.21
C LEU A 573 2.73 -20.18 19.95
N GLU A 574 1.54 -20.53 20.45
CA GLU A 574 0.93 -21.83 20.19
C GLU A 574 0.65 -22.04 18.70
N ARG A 575 0.17 -21.00 17.97
CA ARG A 575 0.00 -21.07 16.50
C ARG A 575 1.32 -21.33 15.80
N ALA A 576 2.34 -20.53 16.10
CA ALA A 576 3.68 -20.65 15.54
C ALA A 576 4.28 -22.06 15.78
N MET A 577 4.12 -22.59 16.99
CA MET A 577 4.59 -23.93 17.34
C MET A 577 3.82 -25.04 16.63
N ARG A 578 2.52 -24.88 16.39
CA ARG A 578 1.75 -25.83 15.57
C ARG A 578 2.24 -25.88 14.12
N THR A 579 2.56 -24.73 13.54
CA THR A 579 3.13 -24.66 12.19
C THR A 579 4.51 -25.30 12.16
N ALA A 580 5.39 -24.94 13.10
CA ALA A 580 6.74 -25.53 13.23
C ALA A 580 6.72 -27.06 13.46
N ALA A 581 5.71 -27.58 14.17
CA ALA A 581 5.55 -29.03 14.41
C ALA A 581 5.11 -29.81 13.16
N ARG A 582 4.43 -29.14 12.22
CA ARG A 582 4.06 -29.75 10.92
C ARG A 582 5.26 -29.80 9.98
N ASP A 583 6.03 -28.73 9.95
CA ASP A 583 7.25 -28.60 9.17
C ASP A 583 8.20 -27.62 9.90
N SER A 584 9.37 -28.12 10.28
CA SER A 584 10.39 -27.31 10.97
C SER A 584 11.09 -26.27 10.08
N ALA A 585 10.75 -26.21 8.81
CA ALA A 585 11.43 -25.40 7.78
C ALA A 585 12.90 -25.77 7.56
N CYS A 586 13.45 -26.74 8.27
CA CYS A 586 14.83 -27.23 8.17
C CYS A 586 14.86 -28.67 7.68
N ARG A 587 15.53 -28.91 6.57
CA ARG A 587 15.76 -30.28 6.08
C ARG A 587 17.09 -30.78 6.61
N ILE A 588 17.10 -31.98 7.20
CA ILE A 588 18.29 -32.63 7.77
C ILE A 588 18.47 -33.96 7.00
N GLU A 589 19.68 -34.24 6.53
CA GLU A 589 20.06 -35.47 5.83
C GLU A 589 21.29 -36.10 6.44
#